data_f56c98d7102e9528c4f8d81f7a546a94
#
_entry.id   f56c98d7102e9528c4f8d81f7a546a94
#
_cell.length_a   1.000
_cell.length_b   1.000
_cell.length_c   1.000
_cell.angle_alpha   90.00
_cell.angle_beta   90.00
_cell.angle_gamma   90.00
#
_symmetry.space_group_name_H-M   'P 1'
#
loop_
_entity.id
_entity.type
_entity.pdbx_description
1 polymer ?
#
loop_
_entity_poly.entity_id
_entity_poly.type
_entity_poly.pdbx_seq_one_letter_code
_entity_poly.pdbx_strand_id
1 'polypeptide(L)'
;MEEKQTLPDSRPPTPYHIWDGGEWLLPEEVRETARYWAAAEKWEEIKQKRHDNLRGGVYVDSVGKWFHSTDEARQQYTFMRTLSALPPDLMWKTMNGDFVNLTRPLLDELSLKLITDEQKDFANAERHKRLLEQSSEPWNYDYSGGWMEIYKEKS
;
A
#
# COMPACT_ATOMS: atom_id res chain seq x y z
N MET A 1 -31.54 37.07 -19.40
CA MET A 1 -30.71 36.78 -18.20
C MET A 1 -29.99 35.45 -18.42
N GLU A 2 -28.66 35.54 -18.43
CA GLU A 2 -27.87 34.30 -18.49
C GLU A 2 -27.92 33.62 -17.12
N GLU A 3 -28.35 32.36 -17.09
CA GLU A 3 -28.25 31.55 -15.88
C GLU A 3 -26.77 31.32 -15.56
N LYS A 4 -26.35 31.76 -14.37
CA LYS A 4 -25.00 31.43 -13.90
C LYS A 4 -24.90 29.93 -13.70
N GLN A 5 -24.08 29.23 -14.48
CA GLN A 5 -23.79 27.82 -14.26
C GLN A 5 -23.04 27.68 -12.94
N THR A 6 -23.55 26.78 -12.10
CA THR A 6 -22.88 26.41 -10.85
C THR A 6 -21.67 25.57 -11.20
N LEU A 7 -20.48 25.97 -10.71
CA LEU A 7 -19.25 25.22 -10.89
C LEU A 7 -19.22 24.04 -9.90
N PRO A 8 -18.61 22.90 -10.29
CA PRO A 8 -18.52 21.77 -9.39
C PRO A 8 -17.51 22.03 -8.26
N ASP A 9 -17.83 21.50 -7.05
CA ASP A 9 -16.96 21.55 -5.91
C ASP A 9 -15.89 20.46 -5.93
N SER A 10 -16.06 19.47 -6.77
CA SER A 10 -15.18 18.30 -6.86
C SER A 10 -14.76 18.03 -8.29
N ARG A 11 -13.68 17.28 -8.42
CA ARG A 11 -13.25 16.77 -9.74
C ARG A 11 -14.23 15.72 -10.24
N PRO A 12 -14.35 15.53 -11.56
CA PRO A 12 -15.18 14.47 -12.10
C PRO A 12 -14.67 13.10 -11.62
N PRO A 13 -15.58 12.14 -11.33
CA PRO A 13 -15.16 10.78 -10.97
C PRO A 13 -14.33 10.10 -12.05
N THR A 14 -14.62 10.38 -13.32
CA THR A 14 -13.82 9.96 -14.47
C THR A 14 -13.80 11.08 -15.52
N PRO A 15 -12.88 11.05 -16.49
CA PRO A 15 -12.91 12.01 -17.61
C PRO A 15 -14.17 11.93 -18.48
N TYR A 16 -14.96 10.89 -18.31
CA TYR A 16 -16.18 10.66 -19.10
C TYR A 16 -17.43 11.23 -18.45
N HIS A 17 -17.35 11.68 -17.20
CA HIS A 17 -18.45 12.34 -16.52
C HIS A 17 -18.63 13.78 -17.00
N ILE A 18 -19.87 14.22 -17.08
CA ILE A 18 -20.23 15.56 -17.55
C ILE A 18 -20.95 16.30 -16.42
N TRP A 19 -20.59 17.56 -16.21
CA TRP A 19 -21.24 18.43 -15.22
C TRP A 19 -22.50 19.05 -15.85
N ASP A 20 -23.66 18.84 -15.19
CA ASP A 20 -24.95 19.36 -15.67
C ASP A 20 -25.33 20.72 -15.03
N GLY A 21 -24.47 21.24 -14.16
CA GLY A 21 -24.74 22.46 -13.38
C GLY A 21 -25.09 22.18 -11.92
N GLY A 22 -25.31 20.92 -11.54
CA GLY A 22 -25.64 20.50 -10.19
C GLY A 22 -25.02 19.17 -9.77
N GLU A 23 -24.73 18.31 -10.70
CA GLU A 23 -24.13 17.00 -10.42
C GLU A 23 -23.32 16.47 -11.60
N TRP A 24 -22.45 15.51 -11.31
CA TRP A 24 -21.72 14.78 -12.33
C TRP A 24 -22.57 13.65 -12.89
N LEU A 25 -22.75 13.65 -14.21
CA LEU A 25 -23.52 12.64 -14.93
C LEU A 25 -22.61 11.78 -15.79
N LEU A 26 -22.93 10.50 -15.90
CA LEU A 26 -22.23 9.59 -16.77
C LEU A 26 -23.17 9.14 -17.90
N PRO A 27 -22.97 9.62 -19.14
CA PRO A 27 -23.79 9.19 -20.27
C PRO A 27 -23.69 7.69 -20.47
N GLU A 28 -24.82 7.07 -20.84
CA GLU A 28 -24.90 5.61 -21.03
C GLU A 28 -23.91 5.11 -22.08
N GLU A 29 -23.69 5.87 -23.15
CA GLU A 29 -22.86 5.49 -24.29
C GLU A 29 -21.39 5.29 -23.91
N VAL A 30 -20.91 5.94 -22.83
CA VAL A 30 -19.52 5.86 -22.39
C VAL A 30 -19.36 5.13 -21.06
N ARG A 31 -20.43 4.54 -20.52
CA ARG A 31 -20.42 3.90 -19.21
C ARG A 31 -19.36 2.78 -19.10
N GLU A 32 -19.34 1.88 -20.07
CA GLU A 32 -18.37 0.76 -20.07
C GLU A 32 -16.94 1.27 -20.20
N THR A 33 -16.72 2.27 -21.05
CA THR A 33 -15.40 2.89 -21.21
C THR A 33 -14.95 3.55 -19.90
N ALA A 34 -15.85 4.26 -19.22
CA ALA A 34 -15.57 4.91 -17.95
C ALA A 34 -15.23 3.87 -16.87
N ARG A 35 -15.98 2.76 -16.80
CA ARG A 35 -15.73 1.68 -15.86
C ARG A 35 -14.35 1.06 -16.08
N TYR A 36 -14.02 0.75 -17.32
CA TYR A 36 -12.72 0.18 -17.67
C TYR A 36 -11.59 1.12 -17.29
N TRP A 37 -11.72 2.40 -17.66
CA TRP A 37 -10.72 3.42 -17.34
C TRP A 37 -10.52 3.54 -15.83
N ALA A 38 -11.63 3.66 -15.08
CA ALA A 38 -11.58 3.84 -13.63
C ALA A 38 -11.01 2.62 -12.91
N ALA A 39 -11.34 1.41 -13.37
CA ALA A 39 -10.78 0.18 -12.81
C ALA A 39 -9.26 0.12 -13.02
N ALA A 40 -8.77 0.51 -14.19
CA ALA A 40 -7.34 0.54 -14.48
C ALA A 40 -6.61 1.55 -13.58
N GLU A 41 -7.18 2.76 -13.43
CA GLU A 41 -6.61 3.80 -12.57
C GLU A 41 -6.61 3.35 -11.10
N LYS A 42 -7.70 2.77 -10.63
CA LYS A 42 -7.81 2.31 -9.24
C LYS A 42 -6.83 1.17 -8.96
N TRP A 43 -6.61 0.29 -9.95
CA TRP A 43 -5.63 -0.79 -9.80
C TRP A 43 -4.21 -0.23 -9.64
N GLU A 44 -3.86 0.85 -10.36
CA GLU A 44 -2.56 1.51 -10.17
C GLU A 44 -2.43 2.07 -8.74
N GLU A 45 -3.50 2.65 -8.19
CA GLU A 45 -3.52 3.13 -6.81
C GLU A 45 -3.33 1.99 -5.80
N ILE A 46 -3.97 0.85 -6.04
CA ILE A 46 -3.86 -0.35 -5.18
C ILE A 46 -2.42 -0.88 -5.20
N LYS A 47 -1.81 -0.95 -6.38
CA LYS A 47 -0.41 -1.38 -6.51
C LYS A 47 0.54 -0.42 -5.79
N GLN A 48 0.27 0.88 -5.87
CA GLN A 48 1.06 1.88 -5.15
C GLN A 48 0.89 1.73 -3.64
N LYS A 49 -0.33 1.49 -3.17
CA LYS A 49 -0.60 1.22 -1.75
C LYS A 49 0.18 0.01 -1.27
N ARG A 50 0.18 -1.08 -2.03
CA ARG A 50 0.96 -2.28 -1.74
C ARG A 50 2.45 -1.96 -1.66
N HIS A 51 2.96 -1.23 -2.65
CA HIS A 51 4.36 -0.82 -2.72
C HIS A 51 4.78 -0.04 -1.46
N ASP A 52 3.98 0.96 -1.09
CA ASP A 52 4.26 1.80 0.07
C ASP A 52 4.12 1.02 1.38
N ASN A 53 3.12 0.16 1.47
CA ASN A 53 2.86 -0.63 2.67
C ASN A 53 4.01 -1.59 2.97
N LEU A 54 4.57 -2.22 1.94
CA LEU A 54 5.71 -3.14 2.10
C LEU A 54 6.98 -2.43 2.58
N ARG A 55 7.03 -1.11 2.46
CA ARG A 55 8.18 -0.30 2.87
C ARG A 55 7.95 0.46 4.16
N GLY A 56 6.81 0.23 4.80
CA GLY A 56 6.39 0.94 6.00
C GLY A 56 6.85 0.34 7.32
N GLY A 57 7.68 -0.68 7.29
CA GLY A 57 8.19 -1.33 8.48
C GLY A 57 7.62 -2.72 8.71
N VAL A 58 8.34 -3.52 9.47
CA VAL A 58 7.93 -4.87 9.86
C VAL A 58 8.10 -5.03 11.36
N TYR A 59 7.07 -5.58 12.01
CA TYR A 59 7.08 -5.82 13.46
C TYR A 59 7.59 -7.23 13.74
N VAL A 60 8.58 -7.31 14.64
CA VAL A 60 9.18 -8.58 15.05
C VAL A 60 8.81 -8.87 16.51
N ASP A 61 7.97 -9.86 16.71
CA ASP A 61 7.34 -10.15 18.00
C ASP A 61 8.33 -10.46 19.11
N SER A 62 9.42 -11.20 18.81
CA SER A 62 10.36 -11.67 19.83
C SER A 62 11.06 -10.53 20.56
N VAL A 63 11.25 -9.40 19.90
CA VAL A 63 11.89 -8.21 20.49
C VAL A 63 10.93 -7.04 20.65
N GLY A 64 9.69 -7.16 20.15
CA GLY A 64 8.69 -6.10 20.25
C GLY A 64 9.07 -4.82 19.57
N LYS A 65 9.76 -4.89 18.43
CA LYS A 65 10.28 -3.72 17.72
C LYS A 65 9.91 -3.76 16.25
N TRP A 66 9.79 -2.57 15.68
CA TRP A 66 9.60 -2.36 14.24
C TRP A 66 10.96 -2.18 13.57
N PHE A 67 11.19 -2.94 12.51
CA PHE A 67 12.40 -2.86 11.70
C PHE A 67 12.09 -2.19 10.37
N HIS A 68 13.08 -1.48 9.85
CA HIS A 68 12.95 -0.86 8.52
C HIS A 68 12.77 -1.93 7.46
N SER A 69 11.89 -1.64 6.49
CA SER A 69 11.60 -2.56 5.38
C SER A 69 11.74 -1.88 4.01
N THR A 70 12.49 -0.78 3.94
CA THR A 70 12.86 -0.12 2.69
C THR A 70 13.69 -1.04 1.82
N ASP A 71 13.84 -0.71 0.55
CA ASP A 71 14.69 -1.48 -0.37
C ASP A 71 16.12 -1.58 0.14
N GLU A 72 16.65 -0.46 0.68
CA GLU A 72 18.00 -0.46 1.27
C GLU A 72 18.11 -1.41 2.45
N ALA A 73 17.14 -1.36 3.37
CA ALA A 73 17.15 -2.24 4.54
C ALA A 73 17.08 -3.70 4.13
N ARG A 74 16.21 -4.03 3.17
CA ARG A 74 16.06 -5.40 2.65
C ARG A 74 17.37 -5.91 2.03
N GLN A 75 18.08 -5.05 1.29
CA GLN A 75 19.39 -5.39 0.74
C GLN A 75 20.41 -5.69 1.84
N GLN A 76 20.41 -4.89 2.91
CA GLN A 76 21.30 -5.12 4.06
C GLN A 76 21.01 -6.46 4.73
N TYR A 77 19.73 -6.78 4.95
CA TYR A 77 19.36 -8.07 5.55
C TYR A 77 19.79 -9.24 4.65
N THR A 78 19.54 -9.12 3.35
CA THR A 78 19.94 -10.14 2.38
C THR A 78 21.44 -10.35 2.39
N PHE A 79 22.22 -9.26 2.38
CA PHE A 79 23.68 -9.32 2.45
C PHE A 79 24.16 -10.01 3.72
N MET A 80 23.62 -9.64 4.88
CA MET A 80 24.01 -10.24 6.15
C MET A 80 23.76 -11.74 6.20
N ARG A 81 22.72 -12.21 5.52
CA ARG A 81 22.42 -13.65 5.45
C ARG A 81 23.42 -14.44 4.64
N THR A 82 24.20 -13.80 3.77
CA THR A 82 25.27 -14.47 3.00
C THR A 82 26.54 -14.68 3.83
N LEU A 83 26.66 -14.00 4.97
CA LEU A 83 27.82 -14.14 5.83
C LEU A 83 27.76 -15.45 6.61
N SER A 84 28.92 -16.09 6.82
CA SER A 84 28.99 -17.33 7.60
C SER A 84 28.64 -17.11 9.08
N ALA A 85 28.93 -15.92 9.60
CA ALA A 85 28.56 -15.52 10.95
C ALA A 85 28.42 -14.00 11.00
N LEU A 86 27.54 -13.52 11.88
CA LEU A 86 27.41 -12.09 12.14
C LEU A 86 28.43 -11.68 13.20
N PRO A 87 28.91 -10.41 13.15
CA PRO A 87 29.77 -9.90 14.22
C PRO A 87 29.07 -10.00 15.58
N PRO A 88 29.79 -10.31 16.66
CA PRO A 88 29.21 -10.23 17.99
C PRO A 88 28.86 -8.77 18.31
N ASP A 89 27.82 -8.57 19.12
CA ASP A 89 27.37 -7.24 19.54
C ASP A 89 27.03 -6.30 18.40
N LEU A 90 26.46 -6.86 17.31
CA LEU A 90 25.99 -6.06 16.18
C LEU A 90 24.71 -5.32 16.58
N MET A 91 24.85 -4.05 16.93
CA MET A 91 23.70 -3.22 17.35
C MET A 91 23.00 -2.65 16.13
N TRP A 92 21.71 -2.90 16.04
CA TRP A 92 20.88 -2.51 14.91
C TRP A 92 19.79 -1.54 15.32
N LYS A 93 19.70 -0.41 14.63
CA LYS A 93 18.72 0.63 14.94
C LYS A 93 17.34 0.24 14.42
N THR A 94 16.36 0.27 15.31
CA THR A 94 14.95 0.03 14.97
C THR A 94 14.25 1.32 14.61
N MET A 95 12.99 1.24 14.15
CA MET A 95 12.27 2.40 13.62
C MET A 95 11.96 3.46 14.67
N ASN A 96 11.84 3.09 15.95
CA ASN A 96 11.62 4.07 17.02
C ASN A 96 12.93 4.70 17.55
N GLY A 97 14.07 4.31 16.95
CA GLY A 97 15.38 4.84 17.34
C GLY A 97 16.13 4.01 18.39
N ASP A 98 15.47 3.00 18.97
CA ASP A 98 16.15 2.08 19.88
C ASP A 98 17.06 1.11 19.13
N PHE A 99 18.00 0.52 19.84
CA PHE A 99 18.93 -0.46 19.26
C PHE A 99 18.67 -1.85 19.85
N VAL A 100 18.82 -2.86 19.02
CA VAL A 100 18.77 -4.27 19.43
C VAL A 100 20.02 -4.97 18.95
N ASN A 101 20.44 -6.02 19.66
CA ASN A 101 21.53 -6.87 19.18
C ASN A 101 20.99 -7.77 18.08
N LEU A 102 21.46 -7.56 16.85
CA LEU A 102 21.00 -8.34 15.69
C LEU A 102 21.82 -9.63 15.62
N THR A 103 21.18 -10.72 16.02
CA THR A 103 21.74 -12.07 15.97
C THR A 103 21.22 -12.81 14.74
N ARG A 104 21.86 -13.94 14.43
CA ARG A 104 21.40 -14.76 13.29
C ARG A 104 19.95 -15.24 13.47
N PRO A 105 19.54 -15.77 14.64
CA PRO A 105 18.14 -16.14 14.85
C PRO A 105 17.19 -14.97 14.66
N LEU A 106 17.53 -13.77 15.11
CA LEU A 106 16.71 -12.58 14.93
C LEU A 106 16.62 -12.19 13.45
N LEU A 107 17.74 -12.25 12.72
CA LEU A 107 17.76 -11.96 11.29
C LEU A 107 16.91 -12.96 10.51
N ASP A 108 16.92 -14.24 10.89
CA ASP A 108 16.09 -15.26 10.26
C ASP A 108 14.60 -15.00 10.52
N GLU A 109 14.23 -14.64 11.75
CA GLU A 109 12.85 -14.29 12.12
C GLU A 109 12.38 -13.06 11.34
N LEU A 110 13.21 -12.02 11.28
CA LEU A 110 12.93 -10.80 10.52
C LEU A 110 12.72 -11.11 9.04
N SER A 111 13.58 -11.91 8.46
CA SER A 111 13.48 -12.29 7.04
C SER A 111 12.21 -13.07 6.74
N LEU A 112 11.84 -14.00 7.62
CA LEU A 112 10.59 -14.75 7.47
C LEU A 112 9.38 -13.84 7.58
N LYS A 113 9.41 -12.90 8.52
CA LYS A 113 8.31 -11.95 8.70
C LYS A 113 8.14 -11.04 7.49
N LEU A 114 9.24 -10.56 6.91
CA LEU A 114 9.22 -9.77 5.69
C LEU A 114 8.50 -10.52 4.56
N ILE A 115 8.84 -11.76 4.33
CA ILE A 115 8.24 -12.60 3.27
C ILE A 115 6.76 -12.86 3.55
N THR A 116 6.40 -13.22 4.78
CA THR A 116 5.00 -13.53 5.10
C THR A 116 4.11 -12.31 5.01
N ASP A 117 4.57 -11.15 5.47
CA ASP A 117 3.83 -9.90 5.35
C ASP A 117 3.67 -9.49 3.88
N GLU A 118 4.72 -9.64 3.09
CA GLU A 118 4.68 -9.35 1.67
C GLU A 118 3.63 -10.21 0.95
N GLN A 119 3.61 -11.51 1.22
CA GLN A 119 2.61 -12.40 0.63
C GLN A 119 1.18 -12.03 1.01
N LYS A 120 0.97 -11.63 2.26
CA LYS A 120 -0.35 -11.18 2.72
C LYS A 120 -0.81 -9.93 1.99
N ASP A 121 0.09 -8.96 1.80
CA ASP A 121 -0.25 -7.73 1.09
C ASP A 121 -0.49 -7.99 -0.40
N PHE A 122 0.30 -8.87 -1.02
CA PHE A 122 0.06 -9.28 -2.41
C PHE A 122 -1.29 -9.97 -2.56
N ALA A 123 -1.64 -10.88 -1.64
CA ALA A 123 -2.94 -11.55 -1.66
C ALA A 123 -4.07 -10.54 -1.46
N ASN A 124 -3.90 -9.56 -0.57
CA ASN A 124 -4.89 -8.52 -0.34
C ASN A 124 -5.09 -7.65 -1.57
N ALA A 125 -4.02 -7.27 -2.25
CA ALA A 125 -4.11 -6.51 -3.49
C ALA A 125 -4.89 -7.28 -4.57
N GLU A 126 -4.61 -8.57 -4.73
CA GLU A 126 -5.34 -9.42 -5.68
C GLU A 126 -6.81 -9.56 -5.32
N ARG A 127 -7.13 -9.64 -4.01
CA ARG A 127 -8.52 -9.64 -3.54
C ARG A 127 -9.23 -8.34 -3.95
N HIS A 128 -8.58 -7.20 -3.72
CA HIS A 128 -9.11 -5.90 -4.13
C HIS A 128 -9.31 -5.82 -5.65
N LYS A 129 -8.38 -6.37 -6.42
CA LYS A 129 -8.49 -6.40 -7.88
C LYS A 129 -9.76 -7.12 -8.34
N ARG A 130 -10.03 -8.29 -7.76
CA ARG A 130 -11.24 -9.06 -8.09
C ARG A 130 -12.52 -8.29 -7.75
N LEU A 131 -12.55 -7.68 -6.56
CA LEU A 131 -13.71 -6.89 -6.12
C LEU A 131 -13.89 -5.63 -6.98
N LEU A 132 -12.80 -5.00 -7.35
CA LEU A 132 -12.79 -3.83 -8.24
C LEU A 132 -13.39 -4.17 -9.61
N GLU A 133 -13.00 -5.30 -10.19
CA GLU A 133 -13.50 -5.77 -11.48
C GLU A 133 -15.00 -6.05 -11.46
N GLN A 134 -15.55 -6.41 -10.30
CA GLN A 134 -16.97 -6.68 -10.08
C GLN A 134 -17.77 -5.43 -9.76
N SER A 135 -17.11 -4.30 -9.48
CA SER A 135 -17.78 -3.06 -9.08
C SER A 135 -18.45 -2.38 -10.26
N SER A 136 -19.68 -1.92 -10.07
CA SER A 136 -20.39 -1.10 -11.07
C SER A 136 -19.86 0.35 -11.08
N GLU A 137 -19.28 0.80 -9.97
CA GLU A 137 -18.74 2.15 -9.83
C GLU A 137 -17.29 2.09 -9.30
N PRO A 138 -16.34 1.58 -10.12
CA PRO A 138 -14.97 1.38 -9.66
C PRO A 138 -14.27 2.68 -9.21
N TRP A 139 -14.71 3.83 -9.70
CA TRP A 139 -14.19 5.12 -9.24
C TRP A 139 -14.49 5.38 -7.76
N ASN A 140 -15.49 4.72 -7.17
CA ASN A 140 -15.84 4.81 -5.76
C ASN A 140 -15.33 3.63 -4.93
N TYR A 141 -14.55 2.72 -5.53
CA TYR A 141 -14.11 1.51 -4.86
C TYR A 141 -13.15 1.85 -3.71
N ASP A 142 -13.44 1.30 -2.52
CA ASP A 142 -12.64 1.49 -1.32
C ASP A 142 -11.69 0.31 -1.13
N TYR A 143 -10.38 0.58 -1.24
CA TYR A 143 -9.34 -0.43 -1.08
C TYR A 143 -8.57 -0.28 0.25
N SER A 144 -9.13 0.40 1.24
CA SER A 144 -8.45 0.70 2.50
C SER A 144 -8.24 -0.52 3.41
N GLY A 145 -8.98 -1.60 3.20
CA GLY A 145 -9.01 -2.72 4.14
C GLY A 145 -8.04 -3.86 3.83
N GLY A 146 -7.63 -4.57 4.88
CA GLY A 146 -6.92 -5.85 4.75
C GLY A 146 -5.41 -5.77 4.64
N TRP A 147 -4.84 -4.59 4.67
CA TRP A 147 -3.38 -4.41 4.60
C TRP A 147 -2.72 -4.73 5.92
N MET A 148 -1.47 -5.21 5.86
CA MET A 148 -0.67 -5.39 7.07
C MET A 148 -0.41 -4.03 7.73
N GLU A 149 -0.27 -4.04 9.05
CA GLU A 149 0.08 -2.84 9.78
C GLU A 149 1.45 -2.33 9.39
N ILE A 150 1.61 -1.01 9.40
CA ILE A 150 2.91 -0.35 9.21
C ILE A 150 3.26 0.43 10.47
N TYR A 151 4.52 0.80 10.58
CA TYR A 151 4.99 1.60 11.71
C TYR A 151 4.33 2.97 11.73
N LYS A 152 3.91 3.39 12.93
CA LYS A 152 3.38 4.74 13.15
C LYS A 152 4.12 5.36 14.32
N GLU A 153 4.68 6.55 14.08
CA GLU A 153 5.27 7.29 15.18
C GLU A 153 4.18 7.70 16.17
N LYS A 154 4.47 7.49 17.46
CA LYS A 154 3.59 7.99 18.51
C LYS A 154 3.83 9.49 18.63
N SER A 155 2.79 10.25 18.36
CA SER A 155 2.80 11.69 18.59
C SER A 155 2.79 12.03 20.07
#